data_c74775f6670482519a8aedac03b8353c
#
_entry.id   c74775f6670482519a8aedac03b8353c
#
_cell.length_a   1.000
_cell.length_b   1.000
_cell.length_c   1.000
_cell.angle_alpha   90.00
_cell.angle_beta   90.00
_cell.angle_gamma   90.00
#
_symmetry.space_group_name_H-M   'P 1'
#
loop_
_entity.id
_entity.type
_entity.pdbx_description
1 polymer ?
#
loop_
_entity_poly.entity_id
_entity_poly.type
_entity_poly.pdbx_seq_one_letter_code
_entity_poly.pdbx_strand_id
1 'polypeptide(L)' 'MQADKAQERITELETELKTMQDNYNQALQVRENCKVRIIAIQASIAERKLDLPEESKIEETVATG' A
#
# COMPACT_ATOMS: atom_id res chain seq x y z
N MET A 1 32.06 -9.92 -31.15
CA MET A 1 31.72 -11.33 -31.26
C MET A 1 30.33 -11.57 -30.71
N GLN A 2 29.60 -12.54 -31.29
CA GLN A 2 28.21 -12.81 -30.89
C GLN A 2 28.09 -13.29 -29.44
N ALA A 3 29.07 -14.06 -28.96
CA ALA A 3 29.07 -14.56 -27.60
C ALA A 3 29.16 -13.42 -26.56
N ASP A 4 29.96 -12.40 -26.85
CA ASP A 4 30.11 -11.26 -25.96
C ASP A 4 28.83 -10.42 -25.92
N LYS A 5 28.18 -10.23 -27.08
CA LYS A 5 26.92 -9.51 -27.15
C LYS A 5 25.79 -10.27 -26.45
N ALA A 6 25.80 -11.60 -26.58
CA ALA A 6 24.82 -12.41 -25.90
C ALA A 6 24.99 -12.31 -24.38
N GLN A 7 26.23 -12.32 -23.91
CA GLN A 7 26.52 -12.17 -22.48
C GLN A 7 26.14 -10.80 -21.96
N GLU A 8 26.41 -9.74 -22.73
CA GLU A 8 25.98 -8.39 -22.39
C GLU A 8 24.47 -8.30 -22.25
N ARG A 9 23.77 -8.91 -23.20
CA ARG A 9 22.30 -8.91 -23.17
C ARG A 9 21.75 -9.65 -21.95
N ILE A 10 22.37 -10.78 -21.61
CA ILE A 10 21.98 -11.54 -20.42
C ILE A 10 22.17 -10.69 -19.16
N THR A 11 23.32 -10.01 -19.06
CA THR A 11 23.60 -9.14 -17.91
C THR A 11 22.61 -7.99 -17.81
N GLU A 12 22.26 -7.37 -18.92
CA GLU A 12 21.25 -6.31 -18.97
C GLU A 12 19.89 -6.82 -18.49
N LEU A 13 19.49 -7.99 -18.96
CA LEU A 13 18.20 -8.58 -18.56
C LEU A 13 18.19 -8.98 -17.10
N GLU A 14 19.29 -9.50 -16.57
CA GLU A 14 19.39 -9.83 -15.15
C GLU A 14 19.29 -8.58 -14.28
N THR A 15 19.91 -7.49 -14.70
CA THR A 15 19.84 -6.21 -14.01
C THR A 15 18.41 -5.66 -14.03
N GLU A 16 17.78 -5.72 -15.19
CA GLU A 16 16.38 -5.29 -15.35
C GLU A 16 15.44 -6.12 -14.47
N LEU A 17 15.65 -7.43 -14.45
CA LEU A 17 14.87 -8.33 -13.61
C LEU A 17 15.00 -7.96 -12.15
N LYS A 18 16.22 -7.74 -11.68
CA LYS A 18 16.46 -7.35 -10.29
C LYS A 18 15.76 -6.04 -9.96
N THR A 19 15.86 -5.06 -10.85
CA THR A 19 15.21 -3.76 -10.67
C THR A 19 13.69 -3.92 -10.54
N MET A 20 13.10 -4.73 -11.42
CA MET A 20 11.66 -4.97 -11.38
C MET A 20 11.23 -5.70 -10.11
N GLN A 21 12.04 -6.68 -9.67
CA GLN A 21 11.77 -7.40 -8.43
C GLN A 21 11.85 -6.47 -7.21
N ASP A 22 12.84 -5.59 -7.18
CA ASP A 22 12.99 -4.61 -6.10
C ASP A 22 11.81 -3.64 -6.08
N ASN A 23 11.39 -3.16 -7.24
CA ASN A 23 10.24 -2.27 -7.37
C ASN A 23 8.95 -2.96 -6.90
N TYR A 24 8.79 -4.21 -7.28
CA TYR A 24 7.63 -5.01 -6.85
C TYR A 24 7.61 -5.18 -5.33
N ASN A 25 8.75 -5.51 -4.74
CA ASN A 25 8.84 -5.67 -3.29
C ASN A 25 8.58 -4.36 -2.55
N GLN A 26 9.06 -3.23 -3.07
CA GLN A 26 8.77 -1.92 -2.50
C GLN A 26 7.28 -1.59 -2.58
N ALA A 27 6.64 -1.91 -3.70
CA ALA A 27 5.22 -1.68 -3.88
C ALA A 27 4.40 -2.51 -2.89
N LEU A 28 4.79 -3.76 -2.66
CA LEU A 28 4.16 -4.62 -1.66
C LEU A 28 4.30 -4.03 -0.26
N GLN A 29 5.49 -3.52 0.07
CA GLN A 29 5.74 -2.94 1.38
C GLN A 29 4.87 -1.70 1.61
N VAL A 30 4.78 -0.83 0.60
CA VAL A 30 3.91 0.35 0.66
C VAL A 30 2.45 -0.07 0.84
N ARG A 31 2.02 -1.07 0.09
CA ARG A 31 0.65 -1.59 0.18
C ARG A 31 0.34 -2.10 1.59
N GLU A 32 1.25 -2.88 2.17
CA GLU A 32 1.08 -3.40 3.53
C GLU A 32 1.04 -2.26 4.56
N ASN A 33 1.93 -1.29 4.43
CA ASN A 33 1.95 -0.14 5.33
C ASN A 33 0.65 0.65 5.25
N CYS A 34 0.12 0.86 4.04
CA CYS A 34 -1.16 1.55 3.85
C CYS A 34 -2.31 0.76 4.48
N LYS A 35 -2.31 -0.56 4.32
CA LYS A 35 -3.34 -1.42 4.88
C LYS A 35 -3.36 -1.34 6.40
N VAL A 36 -2.19 -1.43 7.03
CA VAL A 36 -2.07 -1.31 8.48
C VAL A 36 -2.54 0.07 8.94
N ARG A 37 -2.15 1.11 8.21
CA ARG A 37 -2.55 2.48 8.52
C ARG A 37 -4.07 2.68 8.42
N ILE A 38 -4.68 2.13 7.39
CA ILE A 38 -6.13 2.19 7.20
C ILE A 38 -6.84 1.54 8.40
N ILE A 39 -6.42 0.36 8.80
CA ILE A 39 -7.00 -0.35 9.94
C ILE A 39 -6.86 0.47 11.21
N ALA A 40 -5.68 1.06 11.44
CA ALA A 40 -5.43 1.89 12.62
C ALA A 40 -6.32 3.13 12.63
N ILE A 41 -6.49 3.79 11.48
CA ILE A 41 -7.35 4.97 11.37
C ILE A 41 -8.81 4.60 11.60
N GLN A 42 -9.27 3.50 11.02
CA GLN A 42 -10.64 3.03 11.21
C GLN A 42 -10.93 2.73 12.69
N ALA A 43 -9.99 2.10 13.38
CA ALA A 43 -10.11 1.83 14.81
C ALA A 43 -10.18 3.14 15.61
N SER A 44 -9.35 4.11 15.27
CA SER A 44 -9.35 5.43 15.93
C SER A 44 -10.66 6.17 15.71
N ILE A 45 -11.21 6.10 14.50
CA ILE A 45 -12.50 6.72 14.19
C ILE A 45 -13.62 6.06 15.03
N ALA A 46 -13.64 4.74 15.06
CA ALA A 46 -14.65 4.00 15.82
C ALA A 46 -14.59 4.34 17.31
N GLU A 47 -13.38 4.44 17.85
CA GLU A 47 -13.17 4.79 19.25
C GLU A 47 -13.68 6.20 19.56
N ARG A 48 -13.38 7.17 18.69
CA ARG A 48 -13.83 8.54 18.87
C ARG A 48 -15.33 8.68 18.73
N LYS A 49 -15.94 7.90 17.86
CA LYS A 49 -17.39 7.89 17.71
C LYS A 49 -18.11 7.41 18.97
N LEU A 50 -17.50 6.48 19.71
CA LEU A 50 -18.04 6.03 20.98
C LEU A 50 -18.09 7.14 22.03
N ASP A 51 -17.20 8.12 21.93
CA ASP A 51 -17.12 9.24 22.85
C ASP A 51 -18.04 10.40 22.47
N LEU A 52 -18.70 10.34 21.29
CA LEU A 52 -19.62 11.39 20.85
C LEU A 52 -20.96 11.29 21.59
N PRO A 53 -21.61 12.45 21.86
CA PRO A 53 -22.99 12.44 22.36
C PRO A 53 -23.91 11.73 21.36
N GLU A 54 -24.98 11.11 21.86
CA GLU A 54 -25.93 10.39 21.00
C GLU A 54 -26.54 11.28 19.92
N GLU A 55 -26.80 12.52 20.22
CA GLU A 55 -27.34 13.48 19.23
C GLU A 55 -26.41 13.62 18.04
N SER A 56 -25.11 13.75 18.27
CA SER A 56 -24.10 13.84 17.20
C SER A 56 -24.02 12.55 16.40
N LYS A 57 -24.16 11.40 17.06
CA LYS A 57 -24.14 10.10 16.39
C LYS A 57 -25.35 9.93 15.47
N ILE A 58 -26.50 10.39 15.91
CA ILE A 58 -27.73 10.34 15.12
C ILE A 58 -27.63 11.25 13.90
N GLU A 59 -27.14 12.47 14.07
CA GLU A 59 -26.90 13.41 12.96
C GLU A 59 -25.93 12.83 11.93
N GLU A 60 -24.85 12.21 12.40
CA GLU A 60 -23.87 11.58 11.53
C GLU A 60 -24.48 10.45 10.71
N THR A 61 -25.33 9.63 11.33
CA THR A 61 -26.02 8.55 10.63
C THR A 61 -26.96 9.09 9.56
N VAL A 62 -27.69 10.15 9.86
CA VAL A 62 -28.62 10.81 8.91
C VAL A 62 -27.82 11.40 7.74
N ALA A 63 -26.67 12.02 8.01
CA ALA A 63 -25.84 12.63 6.98
C ALA A 63 -25.28 11.59 6.00
N THR A 64 -25.06 10.37 6.44
CA THR A 64 -24.53 9.29 5.60
C THR A 64 -25.62 8.44 4.95
N GLY A 65 -26.85 8.59 5.36
CA GLY A 65 -27.99 7.82 4.88
C GLY A 65 -28.60 8.29 3.55
#